data_7d3c1368ed80a038e3e046232b15aca1
#
_entry.id   7d3c1368ed80a038e3e046232b15aca1
#
_cell.length_a   1.000
_cell.length_b   1.000
_cell.length_c   1.000
_cell.angle_alpha   90.00
_cell.angle_beta   90.00
_cell.angle_gamma   90.00
#
_symmetry.space_group_name_H-M   'P 1'
#
loop_
_entity.id
_entity.type
_entity.pdbx_description
1 polymer ?
#
loop_
_entity_poly.entity_id
_entity_poly.type
_entity_poly.pdbx_seq_one_letter_code
_entity_poly.pdbx_strand_id
1 'polypeptide(L)'
;RRSSDLIMDDLSQSYVQGITFLGGEPLLNTGVLLPLARKIRERFGNTKDIWCWTGYTWEELMREGESPDKRELLELIDILVDGRYIKELHDSLLQFRGSSNQRIIDVPKSLESGQVVIWPKLHDQTRFIPEIYGKDRSAGEGSAS
;
A
#
# COMPACT_ATOMS: atom_id res chain seq x y z
N ARG A 1 22.80 1.99 -19.29
CA ARG A 1 21.70 2.80 -18.78
C ARG A 1 21.18 2.25 -17.46
N ARG A 2 20.87 3.10 -16.52
CA ARG A 2 20.45 2.69 -15.19
C ARG A 2 19.01 2.28 -15.14
N SER A 3 18.69 1.30 -14.30
CA SER A 3 17.32 0.85 -14.15
C SER A 3 16.40 1.96 -13.61
N SER A 4 16.93 2.86 -12.78
CA SER A 4 16.13 3.98 -12.28
C SER A 4 15.73 4.93 -13.40
N ASP A 5 16.60 5.11 -14.40
CA ASP A 5 16.28 5.96 -15.56
C ASP A 5 15.16 5.34 -16.39
N LEU A 6 15.19 4.02 -16.54
CA LEU A 6 14.13 3.31 -17.27
C LEU A 6 12.79 3.42 -16.54
N ILE A 7 12.82 3.32 -15.21
CA ILE A 7 11.61 3.48 -14.40
C ILE A 7 11.05 4.89 -14.57
N MET A 8 11.90 5.90 -14.52
CA MET A 8 11.47 7.28 -14.67
C MET A 8 10.87 7.53 -16.05
N ASP A 9 11.47 6.95 -17.09
CA ASP A 9 10.94 7.06 -18.44
C ASP A 9 9.56 6.42 -18.55
N ASP A 10 9.39 5.24 -17.97
CA ASP A 10 8.11 4.55 -18.00
C ASP A 10 7.04 5.36 -17.26
N LEU A 11 7.39 5.91 -16.10
CA LEU A 11 6.46 6.73 -15.33
C LEU A 11 6.06 8.01 -16.04
N SER A 12 6.89 8.51 -16.96
CA SER A 12 6.57 9.74 -17.69
C SER A 12 5.45 9.55 -18.69
N GLN A 13 5.08 8.31 -19.02
CA GLN A 13 3.99 8.06 -19.95
C GLN A 13 2.66 8.43 -19.30
N SER A 14 1.81 9.10 -20.07
CA SER A 14 0.55 9.63 -19.54
C SER A 14 -0.40 8.55 -19.03
N TYR A 15 -0.30 7.34 -19.59
CA TYR A 15 -1.17 6.23 -19.19
C TYR A 15 -0.68 5.47 -17.97
N VAL A 16 0.52 5.75 -17.49
CA VAL A 16 1.07 5.10 -16.31
C VAL A 16 0.71 5.90 -15.07
N GLN A 17 -0.07 5.34 -14.15
CA GLN A 17 -0.54 6.05 -12.98
C GLN A 17 0.43 6.02 -11.82
N GLY A 18 1.33 5.06 -11.77
CA GLY A 18 2.25 4.98 -10.64
C GLY A 18 3.12 3.74 -10.67
N ILE A 19 3.74 3.48 -9.53
CA ILE A 19 4.68 2.37 -9.36
C ILE A 19 4.37 1.65 -8.06
N THR A 20 4.69 0.36 -8.02
CA THR A 20 4.53 -0.47 -6.84
C THR A 20 5.88 -1.01 -6.40
N PHE A 21 6.24 -0.79 -5.14
CA PHE A 21 7.41 -1.40 -4.53
C PHE A 21 7.00 -2.71 -3.89
N LEU A 22 7.52 -3.82 -4.42
CA LEU A 22 7.24 -5.14 -3.89
C LEU A 22 8.42 -6.07 -4.16
N GLY A 23 8.30 -7.33 -3.76
CA GLY A 23 9.39 -8.28 -3.88
C GLY A 23 10.35 -8.16 -2.71
N GLY A 24 10.76 -9.28 -2.10
CA GLY A 24 11.52 -9.23 -0.87
C GLY A 24 10.79 -8.40 0.18
N GLU A 25 11.53 -7.59 0.91
CA GLU A 25 10.94 -6.64 1.86
C GLU A 25 11.40 -5.23 1.46
N PRO A 26 10.54 -4.42 0.81
CA PRO A 26 10.93 -3.09 0.37
C PRO A 26 11.49 -2.19 1.48
N LEU A 27 10.95 -2.30 2.70
CA LEU A 27 11.41 -1.47 3.80
C LEU A 27 12.77 -1.87 4.36
N LEU A 28 13.34 -2.98 3.88
CA LEU A 28 14.74 -3.33 4.14
C LEU A 28 15.65 -2.91 2.99
N ASN A 29 15.09 -2.30 1.95
CA ASN A 29 15.82 -1.90 0.76
C ASN A 29 15.78 -0.39 0.56
N THR A 30 15.79 0.35 1.67
CA THR A 30 15.65 1.82 1.63
C THR A 30 16.82 2.49 0.92
N GLY A 31 17.99 1.87 0.92
CA GLY A 31 19.16 2.42 0.21
C GLY A 31 18.93 2.55 -1.29
N VAL A 32 18.05 1.73 -1.86
CA VAL A 32 17.70 1.80 -3.27
C VAL A 32 16.38 2.55 -3.47
N LEU A 33 15.39 2.26 -2.65
CA LEU A 33 14.04 2.77 -2.87
C LEU A 33 13.85 4.22 -2.45
N LEU A 34 14.58 4.67 -1.42
CA LEU A 34 14.43 6.03 -0.96
C LEU A 34 14.89 7.05 -2.01
N PRO A 35 16.08 6.89 -2.62
CA PRO A 35 16.47 7.79 -3.69
C PRO A 35 15.50 7.76 -4.89
N LEU A 36 14.98 6.58 -5.21
CA LEU A 36 14.02 6.46 -6.31
C LEU A 36 12.71 7.19 -5.99
N ALA A 37 12.19 7.00 -4.80
CA ALA A 37 10.96 7.67 -4.38
C ALA A 37 11.13 9.19 -4.39
N ARG A 38 12.29 9.68 -3.95
CA ARG A 38 12.58 11.11 -3.99
C ARG A 38 12.57 11.65 -5.42
N LYS A 39 13.19 10.91 -6.34
CA LYS A 39 13.21 11.31 -7.75
C LYS A 39 11.80 11.39 -8.33
N ILE A 40 10.98 10.41 -7.98
CA ILE A 40 9.60 10.38 -8.47
C ILE A 40 8.84 11.62 -7.96
N ARG A 41 9.00 11.96 -6.69
CA ARG A 41 8.32 13.12 -6.14
C ARG A 41 8.85 14.43 -6.71
N GLU A 42 10.15 14.53 -6.95
CA GLU A 42 10.74 15.72 -7.57
C GLU A 42 10.21 15.94 -8.96
N ARG A 43 10.08 14.87 -9.73
CA ARG A 43 9.72 15.01 -11.14
C ARG A 43 8.21 15.04 -11.37
N PHE A 44 7.46 14.25 -10.63
CA PHE A 44 6.03 14.08 -10.86
C PHE A 44 5.14 14.63 -9.76
N GLY A 45 5.71 14.99 -8.61
CA GLY A 45 4.91 15.41 -7.47
C GLY A 45 3.91 14.34 -7.09
N ASN A 46 2.65 14.71 -6.99
CA ASN A 46 1.57 13.78 -6.61
C ASN A 46 0.80 13.25 -7.81
N THR A 47 1.30 13.47 -9.04
CA THR A 47 0.60 13.00 -10.23
C THR A 47 0.78 11.52 -10.48
N LYS A 48 1.77 10.90 -9.84
CA LYS A 48 2.00 9.45 -9.93
C LYS A 48 1.92 8.85 -8.53
N ASP A 49 1.24 7.72 -8.42
CA ASP A 49 1.07 7.04 -7.14
C ASP A 49 2.23 6.11 -6.85
N ILE A 50 2.62 6.03 -5.58
CA ILE A 50 3.60 5.06 -5.12
C ILE A 50 2.93 4.14 -4.11
N TRP A 51 2.87 2.86 -4.45
CA TRP A 51 2.34 1.80 -3.59
C TRP A 51 3.49 0.97 -3.06
N CYS A 52 3.37 0.49 -1.84
CA CYS A 52 4.38 -0.36 -1.23
C CYS A 52 3.73 -1.52 -0.50
N TRP A 53 4.15 -2.74 -0.81
CA TRP A 53 3.76 -3.94 -0.07
C TRP A 53 4.85 -4.25 0.93
N THR A 54 4.50 -4.39 2.19
CA THR A 54 5.45 -4.71 3.25
C THR A 54 4.90 -5.81 4.15
N GLY A 55 5.80 -6.61 4.72
CA GLY A 55 5.43 -7.56 5.76
C GLY A 55 5.33 -6.96 7.14
N TYR A 56 5.81 -5.73 7.32
CA TYR A 56 5.65 -5.02 8.59
C TYR A 56 4.21 -4.57 8.76
N THR A 57 3.78 -4.40 10.01
CA THR A 57 2.52 -3.70 10.27
C THR A 57 2.78 -2.21 10.43
N TRP A 58 1.76 -1.40 10.24
CA TRP A 58 1.86 0.04 10.48
C TRP A 58 2.36 0.31 11.90
N GLU A 59 1.82 -0.43 12.87
CA GLU A 59 2.20 -0.26 14.26
C GLU A 59 3.68 -0.54 14.50
N GLU A 60 4.22 -1.56 13.83
CA GLU A 60 5.65 -1.85 13.91
C GLU A 60 6.49 -0.70 13.33
N LEU A 61 6.01 -0.11 12.23
CA LEU A 61 6.74 0.96 11.57
C LEU A 61 6.69 2.28 12.34
N MET A 62 5.65 2.48 13.13
CA MET A 62 5.51 3.68 13.94
C MET A 62 6.17 3.56 15.30
N ARG A 63 6.71 2.40 15.60
CA ARG A 63 7.34 2.15 16.91
C ARG A 63 8.58 3.02 17.09
N GLU A 64 8.72 3.53 18.30
CA GLU A 64 9.89 4.31 18.65
C GLU A 64 11.16 3.48 18.46
N GLY A 65 12.19 4.06 17.87
CA GLY A 65 13.43 3.35 17.61
C GLY A 65 13.54 2.72 16.24
N GLU A 66 12.47 2.76 15.44
CA GLU A 66 12.58 2.29 14.07
C GLU A 66 13.49 3.18 13.24
N SER A 67 13.99 2.60 12.13
CA SER A 67 14.94 3.28 11.27
C SER A 67 14.36 4.59 10.70
N PRO A 68 15.10 5.69 10.78
CA PRO A 68 14.66 6.94 10.13
C PRO A 68 14.42 6.78 8.64
N ASP A 69 15.17 5.91 7.97
CA ASP A 69 15.01 5.69 6.53
C ASP A 69 13.67 5.09 6.18
N LYS A 70 13.18 4.16 7.01
CA LYS A 70 11.86 3.59 6.80
C LYS A 70 10.78 4.65 6.93
N ARG A 71 10.90 5.50 7.94
CA ARG A 71 9.92 6.58 8.14
C ARG A 71 9.96 7.57 6.99
N GLU A 72 11.15 7.90 6.53
CA GLU A 72 11.29 8.83 5.41
C GLU A 72 10.67 8.25 4.15
N LEU A 73 10.87 6.96 3.89
CA LEU A 73 10.25 6.32 2.74
C LEU A 73 8.73 6.33 2.86
N LEU A 74 8.19 6.07 4.05
CA LEU A 74 6.74 6.14 4.26
C LEU A 74 6.19 7.52 3.91
N GLU A 75 6.91 8.57 4.20
CA GLU A 75 6.46 9.93 3.90
C GLU A 75 6.39 10.20 2.41
N LEU A 76 7.00 9.36 1.60
CA LEU A 76 7.04 9.53 0.15
C LEU A 76 6.06 8.61 -0.60
N ILE A 77 5.43 7.66 0.08
CA ILE A 77 4.50 6.74 -0.57
C ILE A 77 3.05 7.13 -0.28
N ASP A 78 2.17 6.71 -1.18
CA ASP A 78 0.75 7.01 -1.08
C ASP A 78 -0.02 5.92 -0.37
N ILE A 79 0.25 4.67 -0.73
CA ILE A 79 -0.51 3.52 -0.25
C ILE A 79 0.45 2.47 0.27
N LEU A 80 0.20 2.00 1.49
CA LEU A 80 0.94 0.90 2.08
C LEU A 80 0.01 -0.28 2.28
N VAL A 81 0.37 -1.43 1.71
CA VAL A 81 -0.31 -2.67 2.02
C VAL A 81 0.53 -3.34 3.09
N ASP A 82 0.01 -3.37 4.32
CA ASP A 82 0.80 -3.77 5.47
C ASP A 82 0.46 -5.18 5.96
N GLY A 83 1.39 -5.76 6.71
CA GLY A 83 1.18 -7.03 7.37
C GLY A 83 1.67 -8.23 6.56
N ARG A 84 2.11 -9.26 7.25
CA ARG A 84 2.62 -10.46 6.61
C ARG A 84 1.47 -11.24 5.98
N TYR A 85 1.76 -11.86 4.84
CA TYR A 85 0.82 -12.80 4.25
C TYR A 85 0.64 -13.99 5.20
N ILE A 86 -0.60 -14.28 5.55
CA ILE A 86 -0.95 -15.40 6.41
C ILE A 86 -1.79 -16.37 5.61
N LYS A 87 -1.25 -17.56 5.37
CA LYS A 87 -1.88 -18.55 4.51
C LYS A 87 -3.30 -18.90 4.96
N GLU A 88 -3.51 -19.02 6.27
CA GLU A 88 -4.81 -19.36 6.82
C GLU A 88 -5.87 -18.29 6.59
N LEU A 89 -5.43 -17.08 6.28
CA LEU A 89 -6.32 -15.95 5.99
C LEU A 89 -6.34 -15.58 4.51
N HIS A 90 -5.80 -16.48 3.67
CA HIS A 90 -5.78 -16.25 2.22
C HIS A 90 -7.19 -16.12 1.68
N ASP A 91 -7.39 -15.14 0.81
CA ASP A 91 -8.66 -14.93 0.15
C ASP A 91 -8.38 -14.30 -1.23
N SER A 92 -8.63 -15.08 -2.27
CA SER A 92 -8.36 -14.63 -3.64
C SER A 92 -9.31 -13.55 -4.13
N LEU A 93 -10.38 -13.27 -3.39
CA LEU A 93 -11.34 -12.22 -3.76
C LEU A 93 -10.97 -10.86 -3.19
N LEU A 94 -9.93 -10.78 -2.35
CA LEU A 94 -9.49 -9.51 -1.80
C LEU A 94 -8.77 -8.68 -2.85
N GLN A 95 -9.06 -7.38 -2.86
CA GLN A 95 -8.34 -6.45 -3.74
C GLN A 95 -6.97 -6.14 -3.16
N PHE A 96 -5.95 -6.27 -4.00
CA PHE A 96 -4.57 -5.81 -3.71
C PHE A 96 -3.92 -6.45 -2.50
N ARG A 97 -4.50 -7.50 -1.93
CA ARG A 97 -3.97 -8.21 -0.76
C ARG A 97 -4.10 -9.71 -0.97
N GLY A 98 -3.22 -10.46 -0.30
CA GLY A 98 -3.28 -11.92 -0.38
C GLY A 98 -4.02 -12.55 0.79
N SER A 99 -4.06 -11.89 1.94
CA SER A 99 -4.72 -12.42 3.14
C SER A 99 -5.50 -11.31 3.84
N SER A 100 -6.54 -11.69 4.57
CA SER A 100 -7.50 -10.74 5.14
C SER A 100 -6.91 -9.88 6.27
N ASN A 101 -5.79 -10.29 6.86
CA ASN A 101 -5.13 -9.49 7.88
C ASN A 101 -4.39 -8.28 7.31
N GLN A 102 -4.10 -8.30 6.02
CA GLN A 102 -3.38 -7.20 5.37
C GLN A 102 -4.32 -6.03 5.13
N ARG A 103 -3.80 -4.83 5.34
CA ARG A 103 -4.61 -3.61 5.23
C ARG A 103 -4.07 -2.75 4.10
N ILE A 104 -4.96 -2.04 3.43
CA ILE A 104 -4.58 -1.06 2.41
C ILE A 104 -4.72 0.31 3.07
N ILE A 105 -3.60 0.94 3.35
CA ILE A 105 -3.52 2.13 4.20
C ILE A 105 -3.23 3.37 3.36
N ASP A 106 -4.03 4.41 3.57
CA ASP A 106 -3.76 5.73 3.03
C ASP A 106 -2.67 6.36 3.88
N VAL A 107 -1.44 6.41 3.37
CA VAL A 107 -0.29 6.81 4.18
C VAL A 107 -0.33 8.29 4.55
N PRO A 108 -0.55 9.23 3.61
CA PRO A 108 -0.59 10.64 4.01
C PRO A 108 -1.63 10.94 5.09
N LYS A 109 -2.83 10.40 4.95
CA LYS A 109 -3.88 10.63 5.93
C LYS A 109 -3.58 9.97 7.26
N SER A 110 -2.95 8.80 7.23
CA SER A 110 -2.57 8.10 8.46
C SER A 110 -1.49 8.86 9.21
N LEU A 111 -0.49 9.38 8.50
CA LEU A 111 0.56 10.17 9.15
C LEU A 111 0.02 11.46 9.72
N GLU A 112 -0.90 12.10 9.00
CA GLU A 112 -1.49 13.36 9.44
C GLU A 112 -2.33 13.18 10.70
N SER A 113 -3.15 12.12 10.75
CA SER A 113 -4.09 11.90 11.86
C SER A 113 -3.48 11.16 13.04
N GLY A 114 -2.33 10.51 12.84
CA GLY A 114 -1.72 9.65 13.86
C GLY A 114 -2.40 8.30 14.03
N GLN A 115 -3.33 7.95 13.16
CA GLN A 115 -4.06 6.69 13.21
C GLN A 115 -4.10 6.08 11.82
N VAL A 116 -4.25 4.74 11.76
CA VAL A 116 -4.41 4.06 10.49
C VAL A 116 -5.70 4.51 9.81
N VAL A 117 -5.58 5.03 8.60
CA VAL A 117 -6.72 5.38 7.76
C VAL A 117 -6.72 4.44 6.57
N ILE A 118 -7.77 3.64 6.45
CA ILE A 118 -7.90 2.68 5.36
C ILE A 118 -8.23 3.41 4.06
N TRP A 119 -7.63 2.96 2.98
CA TRP A 119 -7.85 3.53 1.66
C TRP A 119 -9.32 3.37 1.27
N PRO A 120 -10.03 4.46 0.99
CA PRO A 120 -11.49 4.40 0.84
C PRO A 120 -11.98 3.78 -0.47
N LYS A 121 -11.10 3.57 -1.43
CA LYS A 121 -11.48 3.02 -2.74
C LYS A 121 -11.42 1.50 -2.80
N LEU A 122 -11.34 0.86 -1.65
CA LEU A 122 -11.27 -0.60 -1.56
C LEU A 122 -12.61 -1.23 -1.90
N HIS A 123 -12.57 -2.18 -2.83
CA HIS A 123 -13.75 -2.94 -3.24
C HIS A 123 -13.42 -4.43 -3.24
N ASP A 124 -13.57 -5.08 -2.10
CA ASP A 124 -13.41 -6.52 -2.01
C ASP A 124 -14.69 -7.17 -2.51
N GLN A 125 -14.57 -8.11 -3.41
CA GLN A 125 -15.74 -8.77 -3.99
C GLN A 125 -16.60 -9.44 -2.95
N THR A 126 -15.98 -9.95 -1.90
CA THR A 126 -16.71 -10.57 -0.81
C THR A 126 -17.71 -9.63 -0.14
N ARG A 127 -17.49 -8.34 -0.24
CA ARG A 127 -18.37 -7.34 0.35
C ARG A 127 -19.67 -7.17 -0.43
N PHE A 128 -19.64 -7.52 -1.71
CA PHE A 128 -20.82 -7.35 -2.57
C PHE A 128 -21.63 -8.60 -2.71
N ILE A 129 -21.01 -9.75 -2.47
CA ILE A 129 -21.65 -11.04 -2.65
C ILE A 129 -22.93 -11.20 -1.83
N PRO A 130 -22.99 -10.74 -0.58
CA PRO A 130 -24.23 -10.89 0.20
C PRO A 130 -25.45 -10.30 -0.48
N GLU A 131 -25.29 -9.24 -1.20
CA GLU A 131 -26.41 -8.65 -1.92
C GLU A 131 -26.88 -9.53 -3.06
N ILE A 132 -25.95 -10.17 -3.71
CA ILE A 132 -26.26 -11.07 -4.82
C ILE A 132 -26.87 -12.36 -4.32
N TYR A 133 -26.33 -12.88 -3.23
CA TYR A 133 -26.71 -14.18 -2.71
C TYR A 133 -27.79 -14.10 -1.64
N GLY A 134 -28.18 -12.93 -1.33
CA GLY A 134 -29.12 -12.72 -0.28
C GLY A 134 -28.49 -12.36 1.03
N LYS A 135 -27.58 -12.35 1.45
CA LYS A 135 -27.06 -11.96 2.47
C LYS A 135 -26.11 -12.26 3.28
N ASP A 136 -25.62 -12.09 3.77
CA ASP A 136 -24.54 -12.15 4.20
C ASP A 136 -23.96 -11.91 5.08
N ARG A 137 -23.82 -11.78 5.71
CA ARG A 137 -23.02 -11.50 6.50
C ARG A 137 -22.93 -10.51 7.07
N SER A 138 -23.78 -10.30 7.05
CA SER A 138 -23.52 -9.29 7.25
C SER A 138 -23.48 -8.82 7.51
N ALA A 139 -24.03 -8.91 7.85
CA ALA A 139 -23.68 -8.09 7.71
C ALA A 139 -23.33 -7.66 7.81
N GLY A 140 -23.39 -7.92 8.00
CA GLY A 140 -22.70 -7.13 7.82
C GLY A 140 -22.43 -6.86 7.75
N GLU A 141 -22.52 -6.74 8.08
CA GLU A 141 -22.04 -6.20 7.69
C GLU A 141 -21.68 -5.66 7.48
N GLY A 142 -22.14 -6.02 7.85
CA GLY A 142 -21.68 -5.28 7.45
C GLY A 142 -21.29 -5.03 7.26
N SER A 143 -21.45 -4.91 7.50
CA SER A 143 -21.04 -4.50 6.87
C SER A 143 -20.53 -4.20 6.57
N ALA A 144 -20.46 -4.23 6.63
CA ALA A 144 -20.04 -3.89 5.93
C ALA A 144 -19.55 -3.57 5.66
N SER A 145 -19.58 -3.53 5.65
CA SER A 145 -19.24 -3.14 5.17
C SER A 145 -18.97 -2.77 4.92
#